data_fab164a2e95d1ac739223727e70b1636
#
_entry.id   fab164a2e95d1ac739223727e70b1636
#
_cell.length_a   1.000
_cell.length_b   1.000
_cell.length_c   1.000
_cell.angle_alpha   90.00
_cell.angle_beta   90.00
_cell.angle_gamma   90.00
#
_symmetry.space_group_name_H-M   'P 1'
#
loop_
_entity.id
_entity.type
_entity.pdbx_description
1 polymer ?
#
loop_
_entity_poly.entity_id
_entity_poly.type
_entity_poly.pdbx_seq_one_letter_code
_entity_poly.pdbx_strand_id
1 'polypeptide(L)'
;MVFAPTRSGKGVGLILPTLLAWEGSSIVLDIKGENWALTAGWRKSQDQLVLRFDPSDPSGASARFNPLEEIRLDTLLAIPDVQNMAAMLVDPTGKGLEDHWSKAAFGMLGGAILHCCIMTRHAQKRTA
;
A
#
# COMPACT_ATOMS: atom_id res chain seq x y z
N MET A 1 15.22 -5.97 -17.50
CA MET A 1 13.93 -5.44 -17.97
C MET A 1 13.50 -6.23 -19.19
N VAL A 2 12.23 -6.68 -19.28
CA VAL A 2 11.72 -7.51 -20.39
C VAL A 2 10.54 -6.82 -21.02
N PHE A 3 10.63 -6.55 -22.32
CA PHE A 3 9.55 -6.00 -23.13
C PHE A 3 9.09 -7.05 -24.14
N ALA A 4 7.81 -7.35 -24.15
CA ALA A 4 7.25 -8.29 -25.10
C ALA A 4 5.76 -7.99 -25.33
N PRO A 5 5.23 -8.22 -26.53
CA PRO A 5 3.84 -7.94 -26.84
C PRO A 5 2.87 -8.80 -26.03
N THR A 6 1.60 -8.46 -26.07
CA THR A 6 0.53 -9.24 -25.43
C THR A 6 0.51 -10.65 -26.03
N ARG A 7 0.22 -11.67 -25.22
CA ARG A 7 0.22 -13.10 -25.60
C ARG A 7 1.56 -13.68 -26.05
N SER A 8 2.69 -13.03 -25.72
CA SER A 8 4.04 -13.55 -26.03
C SER A 8 4.53 -14.65 -25.08
N GLY A 9 3.70 -15.11 -24.16
CA GLY A 9 4.10 -16.14 -23.20
C GLY A 9 4.88 -15.62 -21.97
N LYS A 10 4.99 -14.30 -21.77
CA LYS A 10 5.70 -13.71 -20.60
C LYS A 10 5.27 -14.28 -19.25
N GLY A 11 3.96 -14.44 -19.07
CA GLY A 11 3.39 -14.95 -17.82
C GLY A 11 3.91 -16.35 -17.53
N VAL A 12 3.72 -17.26 -18.47
CA VAL A 12 4.06 -18.69 -18.30
C VAL A 12 5.56 -18.92 -18.37
N GLY A 13 6.25 -18.23 -19.28
CA GLY A 13 7.68 -18.50 -19.55
C GLY A 13 8.65 -17.77 -18.61
N LEU A 14 8.23 -16.68 -17.98
CA LEU A 14 9.10 -15.88 -17.12
C LEU A 14 8.51 -15.61 -15.75
N ILE A 15 7.29 -15.05 -15.67
CA ILE A 15 6.74 -14.58 -14.40
C ILE A 15 6.47 -15.75 -13.47
N LEU A 16 5.74 -16.78 -13.91
CA LEU A 16 5.43 -17.93 -13.07
C LEU A 16 6.67 -18.70 -12.62
N PRO A 17 7.65 -19.05 -13.50
CA PRO A 17 8.88 -19.69 -13.07
C PRO A 17 9.67 -18.84 -12.08
N THR A 18 9.73 -17.52 -12.28
CA THR A 18 10.41 -16.63 -11.35
C THR A 18 9.70 -16.62 -9.99
N LEU A 19 8.37 -16.52 -9.93
CA LEU A 19 7.62 -16.55 -8.68
C LEU A 19 7.73 -17.87 -7.92
N LEU A 20 7.93 -18.99 -8.61
CA LEU A 20 8.11 -20.30 -8.01
C LEU A 20 9.54 -20.55 -7.52
N ALA A 21 10.54 -19.95 -8.17
CA ALA A 21 11.96 -20.18 -7.87
C ALA A 21 12.60 -19.06 -7.03
N TRP A 22 12.03 -17.84 -7.03
CA TRP A 22 12.63 -16.71 -6.33
C TRP A 22 12.34 -16.75 -4.83
N GLU A 23 13.37 -16.87 -4.03
CA GLU A 23 13.27 -16.95 -2.56
C GLU A 23 13.09 -15.59 -1.88
N GLY A 24 13.47 -14.50 -2.54
CA GLY A 24 13.39 -13.15 -1.98
C GLY A 24 11.99 -12.53 -2.08
N SER A 25 11.86 -11.34 -1.50
CA SER A 25 10.62 -10.55 -1.58
C SER A 25 10.30 -10.15 -3.01
N SER A 26 9.03 -10.12 -3.34
CA SER A 26 8.53 -9.72 -4.65
C SER A 26 7.21 -8.95 -4.54
N ILE A 27 7.03 -7.98 -5.42
CA ILE A 27 5.76 -7.25 -5.59
C ILE A 27 5.28 -7.51 -7.01
N VAL A 28 4.03 -7.97 -7.14
CA VAL A 28 3.46 -8.36 -8.43
C VAL A 28 2.16 -7.62 -8.65
N LEU A 29 2.07 -6.89 -9.76
CA LEU A 29 0.81 -6.34 -10.23
C LEU A 29 0.05 -7.42 -10.99
N ASP A 30 -0.99 -7.99 -10.37
CA ASP A 30 -1.77 -9.12 -10.91
C ASP A 30 -3.25 -8.75 -11.05
N ILE A 31 -3.56 -8.02 -12.11
CA ILE A 31 -4.92 -7.48 -12.36
C ILE A 31 -5.98 -8.59 -12.46
N LYS A 32 -5.60 -9.77 -12.95
CA LYS A 32 -6.52 -10.90 -13.14
C LYS A 32 -6.49 -11.92 -12.00
N GLY A 33 -5.52 -11.84 -11.10
CA GLY A 33 -5.34 -12.81 -10.03
C GLY A 33 -4.78 -14.16 -10.48
N GLU A 34 -4.35 -14.29 -11.75
CA GLU A 34 -3.84 -15.55 -12.31
C GLU A 34 -2.52 -15.97 -11.64
N ASN A 35 -1.59 -15.04 -11.43
CA ASN A 35 -0.32 -15.32 -10.77
C ASN A 35 -0.54 -15.71 -9.31
N TRP A 36 -1.43 -15.01 -8.62
CA TRP A 36 -1.84 -15.34 -7.26
C TRP A 36 -2.38 -16.77 -7.17
N ALA A 37 -3.35 -17.11 -8.00
CA ALA A 37 -3.98 -18.43 -7.99
C ALA A 37 -2.99 -19.57 -8.21
N LEU A 38 -1.97 -19.37 -9.04
CA LEU A 38 -1.00 -20.40 -9.42
C LEU A 38 0.23 -20.49 -8.50
N THR A 39 0.60 -19.42 -7.79
CA THR A 39 1.86 -19.38 -7.06
C THR A 39 1.74 -19.13 -5.56
N ALA A 40 0.64 -18.52 -5.08
CA ALA A 40 0.49 -18.13 -3.69
C ALA A 40 0.54 -19.33 -2.73
N GLY A 41 -0.11 -20.43 -3.08
CA GLY A 41 -0.09 -21.67 -2.29
C GLY A 41 1.29 -22.26 -2.14
N TRP A 42 2.05 -22.32 -3.25
CA TRP A 42 3.43 -22.78 -3.24
C TRP A 42 4.32 -21.88 -2.36
N ARG A 43 4.29 -20.58 -2.57
CA ARG A 43 5.10 -19.63 -1.78
C ARG A 43 4.78 -19.71 -0.28
N LYS A 44 3.52 -19.88 0.05
CA LYS A 44 3.09 -20.08 1.45
C LYS A 44 3.61 -21.39 2.03
N SER A 45 3.69 -22.46 1.25
CA SER A 45 4.28 -23.74 1.70
C SER A 45 5.80 -23.69 1.91
N GLN A 46 6.46 -22.63 1.41
CA GLN A 46 7.88 -22.31 1.66
C GLN A 46 8.07 -21.31 2.81
N ASP A 47 7.11 -21.22 3.73
CA ASP A 47 7.10 -20.31 4.89
C ASP A 47 7.24 -18.82 4.54
N GLN A 48 6.85 -18.44 3.32
CA GLN A 48 6.85 -17.04 2.90
C GLN A 48 5.54 -16.34 3.28
N LEU A 49 5.64 -15.11 3.75
CA LEU A 49 4.48 -14.25 3.94
C LEU A 49 3.93 -13.81 2.58
N VAL A 50 2.72 -14.27 2.25
CA VAL A 50 2.08 -13.97 0.96
C VAL A 50 0.82 -13.16 1.21
N LEU A 51 0.79 -11.92 0.74
CA LEU A 51 -0.30 -10.98 0.91
C LEU A 51 -0.92 -10.64 -0.44
N ARG A 52 -2.25 -10.63 -0.51
CA ARG A 52 -3.01 -10.10 -1.64
C ARG A 52 -3.67 -8.79 -1.21
N PHE A 53 -3.38 -7.73 -1.92
CA PHE A 53 -4.04 -6.45 -1.73
C PHE A 53 -4.98 -6.18 -2.91
N ASP A 54 -6.27 -6.28 -2.66
CA ASP A 54 -7.33 -6.07 -3.64
C ASP A 54 -8.46 -5.25 -2.99
N PRO A 55 -8.44 -3.92 -3.15
CA PRO A 55 -9.44 -3.05 -2.55
C PRO A 55 -10.87 -3.31 -3.02
N SER A 56 -11.03 -3.98 -4.17
CA SER A 56 -12.33 -4.29 -4.77
C SER A 56 -12.91 -5.65 -4.32
N ASP A 57 -12.17 -6.43 -3.54
CA ASP A 57 -12.59 -7.77 -3.12
C ASP A 57 -13.78 -7.72 -2.15
N PRO A 58 -14.98 -8.15 -2.56
CA PRO A 58 -16.17 -8.12 -1.70
C PRO A 58 -16.13 -9.19 -0.61
N SER A 59 -15.26 -10.20 -0.72
CA SER A 59 -15.15 -11.30 0.25
C SER A 59 -14.44 -10.89 1.55
N GLY A 60 -13.74 -9.76 1.54
CA GLY A 60 -12.93 -9.30 2.67
C GLY A 60 -11.66 -10.11 2.92
N ALA A 61 -11.27 -11.00 1.99
CA ALA A 61 -10.04 -11.79 2.07
C ALA A 61 -8.78 -11.00 1.68
N SER A 62 -8.95 -9.77 1.21
CA SER A 62 -7.84 -8.86 0.90
C SER A 62 -7.06 -8.47 2.15
N ALA A 63 -5.74 -8.36 2.02
CA ALA A 63 -4.94 -7.72 3.06
C ALA A 63 -5.41 -6.27 3.28
N ARG A 64 -5.37 -5.83 4.53
CA ARG A 64 -5.71 -4.46 4.90
C ARG A 64 -4.43 -3.68 5.15
N PHE A 65 -4.41 -2.46 4.67
CA PHE A 65 -3.32 -1.52 4.90
C PHE A 65 -3.88 -0.23 5.47
N ASN A 66 -3.39 0.18 6.63
CA ASN A 66 -3.75 1.45 7.25
C ASN A 66 -2.55 2.41 7.13
N PRO A 67 -2.58 3.35 6.20
CA PRO A 67 -1.45 4.27 5.99
C PRO A 67 -1.18 5.16 7.21
N LEU A 68 -2.16 5.36 8.10
CA LEU A 68 -1.97 6.18 9.31
C LEU A 68 -1.04 5.53 10.33
N GLU A 69 -0.86 4.20 10.29
CA GLU A 69 0.07 3.47 11.16
C GLU A 69 1.54 3.71 10.80
N GLU A 70 1.81 4.16 9.58
CA GLU A 70 3.15 4.50 9.11
C GLU A 70 3.66 5.86 9.62
N ILE A 71 2.78 6.65 10.24
CA ILE A 71 3.13 7.98 10.78
C ILE A 71 3.94 7.81 12.06
N ARG A 72 5.17 8.31 12.06
CA ARG A 72 6.14 8.20 13.17
C ARG A 72 5.88 9.25 14.25
N LEU A 73 4.76 9.14 14.98
CA LEU A 73 4.25 10.13 15.92
C LEU A 73 5.25 10.57 17.01
N ASP A 74 6.16 9.69 17.45
CA ASP A 74 7.11 10.01 18.56
C ASP A 74 8.44 10.57 18.06
N THR A 75 8.49 11.02 16.83
CA THR A 75 9.70 11.54 16.22
C THR A 75 9.48 12.95 15.67
N LEU A 76 10.58 13.64 15.35
CA LEU A 76 10.53 14.92 14.63
C LEU A 76 9.93 14.77 13.22
N LEU A 77 9.71 13.54 12.75
CA LEU A 77 9.16 13.23 11.44
C LEU A 77 7.63 13.14 11.44
N ALA A 78 6.97 13.21 12.59
CA ALA A 78 5.51 13.13 12.69
C ALA A 78 4.80 14.17 11.80
N ILE A 79 5.22 15.42 11.86
CA ILE A 79 4.61 16.50 11.07
C ILE A 79 4.92 16.32 9.56
N PRO A 80 6.17 16.08 9.13
CA PRO A 80 6.46 15.74 7.73
C PRO A 80 5.67 14.56 7.19
N ASP A 81 5.53 13.47 7.97
CA ASP A 81 4.78 12.29 7.55
C ASP A 81 3.29 12.62 7.33
N VAL A 82 2.68 13.36 8.26
CA VAL A 82 1.29 13.84 8.13
C VAL A 82 1.12 14.75 6.93
N GLN A 83 2.06 15.68 6.71
CA GLN A 83 2.02 16.60 5.57
C GLN A 83 2.16 15.87 4.25
N ASN A 84 3.07 14.90 4.15
CA ASN A 84 3.21 14.07 2.96
C ASN A 84 1.94 13.29 2.63
N MET A 85 1.30 12.72 3.65
CA MET A 85 0.03 11.99 3.48
C MET A 85 -1.11 12.93 3.04
N ALA A 86 -1.23 14.09 3.67
CA ALA A 86 -2.22 15.09 3.29
C ALA A 86 -1.98 15.58 1.85
N ALA A 87 -0.72 15.80 1.46
CA ALA A 87 -0.35 16.21 0.10
C ALA A 87 -0.75 15.14 -0.94
N MET A 88 -0.47 13.86 -0.68
CA MET A 88 -0.84 12.76 -1.58
C MET A 88 -2.36 12.65 -1.79
N LEU A 89 -3.15 13.00 -0.79
CA LEU A 89 -4.61 12.96 -0.87
C LEU A 89 -5.20 14.19 -1.59
N VAL A 90 -4.63 15.37 -1.36
CA VAL A 90 -5.13 16.62 -1.94
C VAL A 90 -4.60 16.86 -3.35
N ASP A 91 -3.35 16.49 -3.59
CA ASP A 91 -2.69 16.64 -4.90
C ASP A 91 -2.06 15.30 -5.36
N PRO A 92 -2.88 14.32 -5.76
CA PRO A 92 -2.38 13.02 -6.22
C PRO A 92 -1.56 13.11 -7.51
N THR A 93 -1.60 14.25 -8.19
CA THR A 93 -0.86 14.46 -9.46
C THR A 93 0.49 15.15 -9.25
N GLY A 94 0.77 15.67 -8.05
CA GLY A 94 2.01 16.35 -7.73
C GLY A 94 2.20 17.68 -8.46
N LYS A 95 1.11 18.33 -8.90
CA LYS A 95 1.16 19.63 -9.60
C LYS A 95 1.39 20.82 -8.68
N GLY A 96 1.16 20.61 -7.38
CA GLY A 96 1.26 21.64 -6.37
C GLY A 96 -0.11 22.17 -5.92
N LEU A 97 -0.11 22.80 -4.75
CA LEU A 97 -1.31 23.40 -4.16
C LEU A 97 -1.42 24.85 -4.62
N GLU A 98 -1.98 25.09 -5.79
CA GLU A 98 -1.99 26.44 -6.39
C GLU A 98 -3.14 27.30 -5.85
N ASP A 99 -4.35 26.74 -5.71
CA ASP A 99 -5.53 27.48 -5.31
C ASP A 99 -5.74 27.51 -3.79
N HIS A 100 -6.61 28.44 -3.35
CA HIS A 100 -6.94 28.62 -1.92
C HIS A 100 -7.58 27.37 -1.32
N TRP A 101 -8.45 26.68 -2.06
CA TRP A 101 -9.20 25.55 -1.55
C TRP A 101 -8.30 24.33 -1.34
N SER A 102 -7.37 24.06 -2.24
CA SER A 102 -6.37 23.02 -2.09
C SER A 102 -5.49 23.25 -0.87
N LYS A 103 -5.05 24.49 -0.62
CA LYS A 103 -4.26 24.87 0.56
C LYS A 103 -5.07 24.69 1.86
N ALA A 104 -6.33 25.13 1.85
CA ALA A 104 -7.21 24.96 3.01
C ALA A 104 -7.52 23.49 3.29
N ALA A 105 -7.79 22.69 2.25
CA ALA A 105 -8.00 21.25 2.36
C ALA A 105 -6.76 20.52 2.90
N PHE A 106 -5.57 20.89 2.43
CA PHE A 106 -4.30 20.34 2.93
C PHE A 106 -4.12 20.60 4.43
N GLY A 107 -4.32 21.84 4.88
CA GLY A 107 -4.19 22.20 6.29
C GLY A 107 -5.21 21.49 7.18
N MET A 108 -6.48 21.44 6.74
CA MET A 108 -7.56 20.76 7.45
C MET A 108 -7.32 19.26 7.54
N LEU A 109 -6.93 18.64 6.43
CA LEU A 109 -6.67 17.20 6.37
C LEU A 109 -5.45 16.82 7.23
N GLY A 110 -4.39 17.61 7.18
CA GLY A 110 -3.22 17.40 8.03
C GLY A 110 -3.57 17.45 9.52
N GLY A 111 -4.37 18.44 9.94
CA GLY A 111 -4.86 18.53 11.31
C GLY A 111 -5.74 17.33 11.72
N ALA A 112 -6.65 16.90 10.84
CA ALA A 112 -7.52 15.75 11.07
C ALA A 112 -6.73 14.45 11.19
N ILE A 113 -5.78 14.20 10.30
CA ILE A 113 -4.90 13.03 10.32
C ILE A 113 -4.12 12.99 11.62
N LEU A 114 -3.46 14.08 12.00
CA LEU A 114 -2.67 14.15 13.23
C LEU A 114 -3.55 13.88 14.45
N HIS A 115 -4.73 14.49 14.51
CA HIS A 115 -5.68 14.29 15.60
C HIS A 115 -6.11 12.82 15.70
N CYS A 116 -6.51 12.20 14.60
CA CYS A 116 -6.89 10.79 14.57
C CYS A 116 -5.77 9.88 15.07
N CYS A 117 -4.53 10.10 14.62
CA CYS A 117 -3.39 9.31 15.03
C CYS A 117 -3.12 9.42 16.54
N ILE A 118 -3.18 10.64 17.09
CA ILE A 118 -2.98 10.89 18.52
C ILE A 118 -4.10 10.23 19.34
N MET A 119 -5.37 10.37 18.93
CA MET A 119 -6.51 9.81 19.66
C MET A 119 -6.49 8.28 19.66
N THR A 120 -6.20 7.65 18.52
CA THR A 120 -6.08 6.19 18.41
C THR A 120 -4.99 5.65 19.32
N ARG A 121 -3.86 6.34 19.37
CA ARG A 121 -2.75 5.97 20.26
C ARG A 121 -3.09 6.11 21.73
N HIS A 122 -3.79 7.17 22.11
CA HIS A 122 -4.25 7.32 23.49
C HIS A 122 -5.25 6.24 23.90
N ALA A 123 -6.12 5.81 22.98
CA ALA A 123 -7.04 4.70 23.22
C ALA A 123 -6.28 3.38 23.44
N GLN A 124 -5.30 3.06 22.63
CA GLN A 124 -4.47 1.86 22.77
C GLN A 124 -3.70 1.80 24.10
N LYS A 125 -3.15 2.93 24.57
CA LYS A 125 -2.44 3.01 25.86
C LYS A 125 -3.34 2.84 27.09
N ARG A 126 -4.67 3.00 26.93
CA ARG A 126 -5.63 2.79 28.02
C ARG A 126 -6.10 1.35 28.17
N THR A 127 -5.89 0.54 27.14
CA THR A 127 -6.33 -0.87 27.07
C THR A 127 -5.19 -1.86 27.29
N ALA A 128 -3.95 -1.41 27.38
CA ALA A 128 -2.76 -2.20 27.69
C ALA A 128 -2.34 -2.07 29.16
#